data_a8d08e8178865e259246b630486a9eba
#
_entry.id   a8d08e8178865e259246b630486a9eba
#
_cell.length_a   1.000
_cell.length_b   1.000
_cell.length_c   1.000
_cell.angle_alpha   90.00
_cell.angle_beta   90.00
_cell.angle_gamma   90.00
#
_symmetry.space_group_name_H-M   'P 1'
#
loop_
_entity.id
_entity.type
_entity.pdbx_description
1 polymer ?
#
loop_
_entity_poly.entity_id
_entity_poly.type
_entity_poly.pdbx_seq_one_letter_code
_entity_poly.pdbx_strand_id
1 'polypeptide(L)'
;MVLINESLSGTTFIVFMGLAYNILTPAKNLSKSFDSIKKGNAAAERVFEIVNLKETDKEKNLKKVDNFKREIKFENVTFSYESNVILDSVSFKLKKGESIAIVGTSGGGKTTIANLLNGFYQVDSGIISIDGENINNIRRDSLY
;
A
#
# COMPACT_ATOMS: atom_id res chain seq x y z
N MET A 1 -26.41 12.43 -63.91
CA MET A 1 -25.00 12.18 -63.56
C MET A 1 -24.17 13.35 -64.09
N VAL A 2 -23.96 14.36 -63.26
CA VAL A 2 -23.19 15.54 -63.63
C VAL A 2 -21.73 15.27 -63.27
N LEU A 3 -20.92 15.00 -64.24
CA LEU A 3 -19.46 14.92 -64.11
C LEU A 3 -18.93 16.36 -64.00
N ILE A 4 -18.59 16.80 -62.83
CA ILE A 4 -17.85 18.03 -62.62
C ILE A 4 -16.40 17.77 -63.05
N ASN A 5 -16.13 18.05 -64.29
CA ASN A 5 -14.77 18.05 -64.84
C ASN A 5 -14.18 19.45 -64.71
N GLU A 6 -14.01 19.91 -63.49
CA GLU A 6 -13.19 21.09 -63.21
C GLU A 6 -11.81 20.59 -62.80
N SER A 7 -10.86 20.77 -63.68
CA SER A 7 -9.45 20.61 -63.37
C SER A 7 -9.11 21.62 -62.25
N LEU A 8 -8.78 21.07 -61.04
CA LEU A 8 -8.34 21.88 -59.92
C LEU A 8 -7.19 22.79 -60.37
N SER A 9 -7.35 24.08 -60.24
CA SER A 9 -6.28 25.01 -60.52
C SER A 9 -5.10 24.75 -59.60
N GLY A 10 -3.85 24.91 -60.10
CA GLY A 10 -2.66 24.70 -59.27
C GLY A 10 -2.66 25.48 -57.97
N THR A 11 -3.26 26.67 -58.00
CA THR A 11 -3.45 27.53 -56.79
C THR A 11 -4.37 26.88 -55.76
N THR A 12 -5.50 26.33 -56.20
CA THR A 12 -6.47 25.63 -55.32
C THR A 12 -5.82 24.38 -54.67
N PHE A 13 -5.00 23.66 -55.41
CA PHE A 13 -4.27 22.51 -54.89
C PHE A 13 -3.26 22.90 -53.79
N ILE A 14 -2.49 24.00 -54.00
CA ILE A 14 -1.53 24.50 -53.01
C ILE A 14 -2.24 24.95 -51.75
N VAL A 15 -3.35 25.68 -51.86
CA VAL A 15 -4.16 26.12 -50.71
C VAL A 15 -4.72 24.94 -49.96
N PHE A 16 -5.25 23.93 -50.67
CA PHE A 16 -5.76 22.71 -50.05
C PHE A 16 -4.67 21.95 -49.26
N MET A 17 -3.48 21.80 -49.86
CA MET A 17 -2.34 21.13 -49.16
C MET A 17 -1.91 21.93 -47.93
N GLY A 18 -1.88 23.24 -47.97
CA GLY A 18 -1.59 24.10 -46.82
C GLY A 18 -2.61 23.95 -45.70
N LEU A 19 -3.90 23.92 -46.05
CA LEU A 19 -4.97 23.68 -45.05
C LEU A 19 -4.89 22.26 -44.44
N ALA A 20 -4.67 21.24 -45.27
CA ALA A 20 -4.52 19.88 -44.82
C ALA A 20 -3.34 19.72 -43.85
N TYR A 21 -2.21 20.35 -44.15
CA TYR A 21 -1.04 20.34 -43.25
C TYR A 21 -1.34 21.01 -41.90
N ASN A 22 -2.06 22.13 -41.91
CA ASN A 22 -2.44 22.81 -40.68
C ASN A 22 -3.40 22.02 -39.78
N ILE A 23 -4.18 21.09 -40.34
CA ILE A 23 -5.06 20.19 -39.58
C ILE A 23 -4.29 19.03 -38.89
N LEU A 24 -3.17 18.57 -39.47
CA LEU A 24 -2.38 17.48 -38.96
C LEU A 24 -1.79 17.75 -37.56
N THR A 25 -1.38 19.00 -37.32
CA THR A 25 -0.78 19.40 -36.05
C THR A 25 -1.76 19.31 -34.87
N PRO A 26 -2.97 19.92 -34.94
CA PRO A 26 -3.96 19.75 -33.87
C PRO A 26 -4.45 18.31 -33.74
N ALA A 27 -4.54 17.54 -34.82
CA ALA A 27 -4.90 16.15 -34.75
C ALA A 27 -3.87 15.30 -33.95
N LYS A 28 -2.57 15.55 -34.18
CA LYS A 28 -1.50 14.91 -33.35
C LYS A 28 -1.56 15.31 -31.89
N ASN A 29 -1.85 16.59 -31.60
CA ASN A 29 -1.96 17.08 -30.24
C ASN A 29 -3.16 16.46 -29.51
N LEU A 30 -4.27 16.26 -30.21
CA LEU A 30 -5.44 15.58 -29.67
C LEU A 30 -5.10 14.13 -29.27
N SER A 31 -4.41 13.40 -30.14
CA SER A 31 -3.97 12.04 -29.86
C SER A 31 -3.07 11.97 -28.61
N LYS A 32 -2.11 12.89 -28.46
CA LYS A 32 -1.24 12.99 -27.29
C LYS A 32 -2.04 13.28 -26.02
N SER A 33 -3.08 14.12 -26.11
CA SER A 33 -3.95 14.42 -24.97
C SER A 33 -4.71 13.18 -24.50
N PHE A 34 -5.22 12.37 -25.41
CA PHE A 34 -5.84 11.08 -25.06
C PHE A 34 -4.88 10.13 -24.35
N ASP A 35 -3.63 10.03 -24.80
CA ASP A 35 -2.63 9.19 -24.14
C ASP A 35 -2.30 9.72 -22.74
N SER A 36 -2.25 11.03 -22.55
CA SER A 36 -2.04 11.64 -21.23
C SER A 36 -3.19 11.36 -20.28
N ILE A 37 -4.43 11.42 -20.74
CA ILE A 37 -5.63 11.09 -19.98
C ILE A 37 -5.60 9.60 -19.56
N LYS A 38 -5.29 8.69 -20.48
CA LYS A 38 -5.16 7.26 -20.15
C LYS A 38 -4.11 7.00 -19.07
N LYS A 39 -2.93 7.63 -19.18
CA LYS A 39 -1.87 7.51 -18.16
C LYS A 39 -2.31 8.09 -16.82
N GLY A 40 -2.99 9.24 -16.83
CA GLY A 40 -3.55 9.84 -15.62
C GLY A 40 -4.60 8.96 -14.95
N ASN A 41 -5.47 8.35 -15.73
CA ASN A 41 -6.50 7.43 -15.22
C ASN A 41 -5.88 6.18 -14.58
N ALA A 42 -4.90 5.55 -15.24
CA ALA A 42 -4.19 4.40 -14.70
C ALA A 42 -3.42 4.72 -13.40
N ALA A 43 -2.87 5.93 -13.29
CA ALA A 43 -2.25 6.37 -12.05
C ALA A 43 -3.29 6.63 -10.94
N ALA A 44 -4.43 7.22 -11.27
CA ALA A 44 -5.52 7.45 -10.34
C ALA A 44 -6.12 6.14 -9.82
N GLU A 45 -6.32 5.14 -10.68
CA GLU A 45 -6.80 3.80 -10.27
C GLU A 45 -5.91 3.18 -9.19
N ARG A 46 -4.58 3.23 -9.36
CA ARG A 46 -3.63 2.71 -8.35
C ARG A 46 -3.73 3.45 -7.01
N VAL A 47 -3.92 4.76 -7.04
CA VAL A 47 -4.11 5.56 -5.83
C VAL A 47 -5.44 5.20 -5.16
N PHE A 48 -6.52 5.10 -5.93
CA PHE A 48 -7.83 4.73 -5.41
C PHE A 48 -7.89 3.29 -4.88
N GLU A 49 -7.13 2.37 -5.47
CA GLU A 49 -6.98 1.01 -4.96
C GLU A 49 -6.44 1.02 -3.52
N ILE A 50 -5.42 1.83 -3.25
CA ILE A 50 -4.85 1.98 -1.91
C ILE A 50 -5.79 2.74 -0.97
N VAL A 51 -6.35 3.85 -1.41
CA VAL A 51 -7.26 4.68 -0.59
C VAL A 51 -8.56 3.95 -0.24
N ASN A 52 -9.04 3.11 -1.16
CA ASN A 52 -10.26 2.31 -0.97
C ASN A 52 -10.00 0.94 -0.33
N LEU A 53 -8.77 0.64 0.11
CA LEU A 53 -8.53 -0.52 0.98
C LEU A 53 -9.43 -0.36 2.20
N LYS A 54 -10.59 -1.01 2.17
CA LYS A 54 -11.49 -1.06 3.32
C LYS A 54 -10.78 -1.78 4.45
N GLU A 55 -10.89 -1.24 5.66
CA GLU A 55 -10.62 -2.01 6.87
C GLU A 55 -11.31 -3.37 6.70
N THR A 56 -10.53 -4.43 6.74
CA THR A 56 -11.07 -5.79 6.65
C THR A 56 -12.11 -5.93 7.76
N ASP A 57 -13.27 -6.55 7.45
CA ASP A 57 -14.35 -6.75 8.44
C ASP A 57 -13.86 -7.45 9.72
N LYS A 58 -12.71 -8.08 9.70
CA LYS A 58 -11.99 -8.59 10.88
C LYS A 58 -11.61 -7.49 11.87
N GLU A 59 -11.27 -6.28 11.44
CA GLU A 59 -10.89 -5.18 12.34
C GLU A 59 -12.10 -4.58 13.08
N LYS A 60 -13.30 -4.68 12.53
CA LYS A 60 -14.52 -4.17 13.18
C LYS A 60 -14.90 -4.93 14.44
N ASN A 61 -14.48 -6.20 14.56
CA ASN A 61 -14.78 -7.05 15.71
C ASN A 61 -13.64 -7.10 16.75
N LEU A 62 -12.55 -6.35 16.52
CA LEU A 62 -11.43 -6.31 17.43
C LEU A 62 -11.72 -5.38 18.63
N LYS A 63 -11.16 -5.75 19.77
CA LYS A 63 -11.35 -5.03 21.03
C LYS A 63 -10.53 -3.75 21.03
N LYS A 64 -11.16 -2.64 21.38
CA LYS A 64 -10.46 -1.39 21.64
C LYS A 64 -9.86 -1.42 23.05
N VAL A 65 -8.57 -1.12 23.16
CA VAL A 65 -7.85 -1.00 24.43
C VAL A 65 -7.49 0.47 24.62
N ASP A 66 -8.18 1.16 25.54
CA ASP A 66 -7.98 2.59 25.73
C ASP A 66 -6.77 2.93 26.61
N ASN A 67 -6.32 2.01 27.46
CA ASN A 67 -5.19 2.24 28.37
C ASN A 67 -4.45 0.95 28.69
N PHE A 68 -3.12 1.01 28.61
CA PHE A 68 -2.22 -0.02 29.13
C PHE A 68 -2.19 0.04 30.66
N LYS A 69 -2.50 -1.06 31.35
CA LYS A 69 -2.69 -1.08 32.81
C LYS A 69 -1.65 -1.92 33.56
N ARG A 70 -1.25 -3.07 33.05
CA ARG A 70 -0.49 -4.08 33.80
C ARG A 70 0.81 -4.49 33.14
N GLU A 71 0.73 -5.23 32.02
CA GLU A 71 1.88 -5.91 31.47
C GLU A 71 1.73 -6.29 29.99
N ILE A 72 2.87 -6.40 29.33
CA ILE A 72 3.03 -7.04 28.03
C ILE A 72 3.71 -8.39 28.26
N LYS A 73 3.24 -9.43 27.61
CA LYS A 73 3.78 -10.79 27.78
C LYS A 73 3.98 -11.45 26.42
N PHE A 74 5.16 -12.03 26.25
CA PHE A 74 5.51 -12.95 25.17
C PHE A 74 5.60 -14.36 25.75
N GLU A 75 4.91 -15.32 25.15
CA GLU A 75 4.85 -16.70 25.62
C GLU A 75 5.18 -17.64 24.46
N ASN A 76 6.38 -18.23 24.51
CA ASN A 76 6.91 -19.18 23.53
C ASN A 76 6.73 -18.71 22.08
N VAL A 77 7.05 -17.45 21.84
CA VAL A 77 6.85 -16.81 20.54
C VAL A 77 7.93 -17.27 19.56
N THR A 78 7.49 -17.87 18.47
CA THR A 78 8.32 -18.21 17.32
C THR A 78 7.85 -17.41 16.12
N PHE A 79 8.80 -16.88 15.36
CA PHE A 79 8.51 -16.08 14.18
C PHE A 79 9.59 -16.23 13.11
N SER A 80 9.16 -16.35 11.86
CA SER A 80 10.01 -16.44 10.67
C SER A 80 9.66 -15.38 9.64
N TYR A 81 10.64 -14.85 8.96
CA TYR A 81 10.44 -14.18 7.67
C TYR A 81 10.60 -15.24 6.58
N GLU A 82 9.51 -15.53 5.86
CA GLU A 82 9.45 -16.62 4.87
C GLU A 82 9.86 -17.96 5.51
N SER A 83 11.05 -18.47 5.19
CA SER A 83 11.57 -19.74 5.72
C SER A 83 12.68 -19.55 6.76
N ASN A 84 13.05 -18.31 7.10
CA ASN A 84 14.13 -18.01 8.01
C ASN A 84 13.62 -17.72 9.42
N VAL A 85 13.86 -18.60 10.37
CA VAL A 85 13.47 -18.44 11.77
C VAL A 85 14.30 -17.31 12.40
N ILE A 86 13.63 -16.29 12.91
CA ILE A 86 14.24 -15.11 13.55
C ILE A 86 14.08 -15.16 15.06
N LEU A 87 12.91 -15.59 15.53
CA LEU A 87 12.63 -15.79 16.95
C LEU A 87 12.24 -17.25 17.15
N ASP A 88 12.85 -17.89 18.13
CA ASP A 88 12.57 -19.28 18.50
C ASP A 88 12.19 -19.35 19.98
N SER A 89 10.92 -19.64 20.24
CA SER A 89 10.34 -19.87 21.58
C SER A 89 10.65 -18.76 22.60
N VAL A 90 10.66 -17.50 22.14
CA VAL A 90 11.00 -16.34 22.98
C VAL A 90 9.89 -16.09 24.00
N SER A 91 10.28 -16.00 25.29
CA SER A 91 9.36 -15.69 26.38
C SER A 91 9.95 -14.61 27.28
N PHE A 92 9.19 -13.56 27.53
CA PHE A 92 9.49 -12.53 28.52
C PHE A 92 8.22 -11.77 28.93
N LYS A 93 8.36 -10.97 29.96
CA LYS A 93 7.28 -10.15 30.50
C LYS A 93 7.80 -8.78 30.87
N LEU A 94 7.04 -7.76 30.54
CA LEU A 94 7.33 -6.35 30.85
C LEU A 94 6.13 -5.74 31.55
N LYS A 95 6.30 -5.30 32.80
CA LYS A 95 5.25 -4.64 33.57
C LYS A 95 5.20 -3.15 33.24
N LYS A 96 4.04 -2.53 33.49
CA LYS A 96 3.88 -1.10 33.35
C LYS A 96 4.89 -0.35 34.23
N GLY A 97 5.60 0.59 33.61
CA GLY A 97 6.64 1.37 34.26
C GLY A 97 8.01 0.72 34.27
N GLU A 98 8.15 -0.54 33.83
CA GLU A 98 9.43 -1.18 33.64
C GLU A 98 10.02 -0.83 32.27
N SER A 99 11.34 -0.90 32.15
CA SER A 99 12.08 -0.79 30.89
C SER A 99 12.89 -2.05 30.67
N ILE A 100 12.89 -2.55 29.44
CA ILE A 100 13.67 -3.71 29.02
C ILE A 100 14.64 -3.30 27.91
N ALA A 101 15.88 -3.74 28.00
CA ALA A 101 16.86 -3.58 26.94
C ALA A 101 17.03 -4.89 26.18
N ILE A 102 16.72 -4.88 24.89
CA ILE A 102 16.92 -6.03 24.00
C ILE A 102 18.29 -5.86 23.34
N VAL A 103 19.24 -6.70 23.70
CA VAL A 103 20.62 -6.68 23.20
C VAL A 103 20.92 -7.91 22.35
N GLY A 104 21.82 -7.79 21.41
CA GLY A 104 22.22 -8.88 20.53
C GLY A 104 22.87 -8.39 19.24
N THR A 105 23.38 -9.30 18.43
CA THR A 105 24.02 -9.03 17.14
C THR A 105 23.05 -8.39 16.14
N SER A 106 23.57 -7.77 15.09
CA SER A 106 22.75 -7.30 13.97
C SER A 106 21.99 -8.50 13.36
N GLY A 107 20.71 -8.31 13.06
CA GLY A 107 19.87 -9.41 12.57
C GLY A 107 19.29 -10.35 13.64
N GLY A 108 19.67 -10.21 14.92
CA GLY A 108 19.22 -11.05 16.03
C GLY A 108 17.76 -10.82 16.50
N GLY A 109 16.85 -10.37 15.64
CA GLY A 109 15.40 -10.29 15.94
C GLY A 109 14.94 -9.11 16.79
N LYS A 110 15.82 -8.17 17.18
CA LYS A 110 15.46 -7.03 18.04
C LYS A 110 14.33 -6.18 17.47
N THR A 111 14.47 -5.76 16.22
CA THR A 111 13.44 -5.01 15.49
C THR A 111 12.19 -5.85 15.23
N THR A 112 12.37 -7.15 15.06
CA THR A 112 11.25 -8.09 14.87
C THR A 112 10.34 -8.13 16.09
N ILE A 113 10.90 -8.14 17.31
CA ILE A 113 10.11 -8.08 18.55
C ILE A 113 9.24 -6.80 18.58
N ALA A 114 9.83 -5.64 18.24
CA ALA A 114 9.08 -4.39 18.17
C ALA A 114 7.98 -4.43 17.09
N ASN A 115 8.29 -4.98 15.91
CA ASN A 115 7.34 -5.12 14.81
C ASN A 115 6.17 -6.05 15.15
N LEU A 116 6.44 -7.13 15.86
CA LEU A 116 5.40 -8.05 16.33
C LEU A 116 4.52 -7.39 17.40
N LEU A 117 5.11 -6.61 18.31
CA LEU A 117 4.36 -5.86 19.32
C LEU A 117 3.45 -4.78 18.69
N ASN A 118 3.89 -4.17 17.61
CA ASN A 118 3.07 -3.22 16.85
C ASN A 118 2.03 -3.90 15.92
N GLY A 119 1.95 -5.24 15.93
CA GLY A 119 1.00 -5.99 15.13
C GLY A 119 1.27 -5.95 13.61
N PHE A 120 2.49 -5.61 13.18
CA PHE A 120 2.84 -5.58 11.75
C PHE A 120 2.92 -6.99 11.15
N TYR A 121 3.21 -7.99 11.98
CA TYR A 121 3.28 -9.40 11.60
C TYR A 121 2.53 -10.25 12.62
N GLN A 122 2.10 -11.43 12.19
CA GLN A 122 1.54 -12.46 13.06
C GLN A 122 2.64 -13.45 13.42
N VAL A 123 2.59 -13.99 14.64
CA VAL A 123 3.51 -15.03 15.10
C VAL A 123 3.20 -16.38 14.46
N ASP A 124 4.20 -17.20 14.20
CA ASP A 124 4.03 -18.58 13.70
C ASP A 124 3.49 -19.48 14.81
N SER A 125 3.99 -19.31 16.03
CA SER A 125 3.50 -19.98 17.22
C SER A 125 3.73 -19.13 18.48
N GLY A 126 3.08 -19.50 19.58
CA GLY A 126 3.09 -18.75 20.82
C GLY A 126 2.05 -17.64 20.85
N ILE A 127 2.11 -16.78 21.87
CA ILE A 127 1.13 -15.72 22.12
C ILE A 127 1.85 -14.45 22.56
N ILE A 128 1.42 -13.34 22.01
CA ILE A 128 1.73 -11.98 22.52
C ILE A 128 0.45 -11.42 23.11
N SER A 129 0.51 -10.98 24.37
CA SER A 129 -0.64 -10.42 25.06
C SER A 129 -0.32 -9.08 25.73
N ILE A 130 -1.31 -8.20 25.76
CA ILE A 130 -1.30 -6.91 26.46
C ILE A 130 -2.45 -6.95 27.48
N ASP A 131 -2.10 -6.83 28.76
CA ASP A 131 -3.05 -6.91 29.88
C ASP A 131 -3.88 -8.21 29.92
N GLY A 132 -3.35 -9.30 29.33
CA GLY A 132 -4.02 -10.60 29.20
C GLY A 132 -4.88 -10.75 27.95
N GLU A 133 -5.01 -9.72 27.11
CA GLU A 133 -5.68 -9.81 25.82
C GLU A 133 -4.66 -10.15 24.74
N ASN A 134 -4.97 -11.13 23.87
CA ASN A 134 -4.12 -11.45 22.72
C ASN A 134 -4.05 -10.26 21.76
N ILE A 135 -2.84 -9.89 21.35
CA ILE A 135 -2.62 -8.75 20.44
C ILE A 135 -3.38 -8.88 19.12
N ASN A 136 -3.64 -10.07 18.64
CA ASN A 136 -4.42 -10.33 17.44
C ASN A 136 -5.92 -10.00 17.59
N ASN A 137 -6.40 -9.83 18.84
CA ASN A 137 -7.77 -9.44 19.17
C ASN A 137 -7.90 -7.96 19.48
N ILE A 138 -6.79 -7.22 19.46
CA ILE A 138 -6.75 -5.79 19.75
C ILE A 138 -6.76 -5.01 18.43
N ARG A 139 -7.53 -3.94 18.37
CA ARG A 139 -7.52 -3.02 17.23
C ARG A 139 -6.17 -2.35 17.09
N ARG A 140 -5.67 -2.26 15.87
CA ARG A 140 -4.36 -1.67 15.59
C ARG A 140 -4.23 -0.22 16.02
N ASP A 141 -5.30 0.57 15.88
CA ASP A 141 -5.35 1.97 16.34
C ASP A 141 -5.20 2.13 17.85
N SER A 142 -5.32 1.05 18.61
CA SER A 142 -5.11 1.02 20.07
C SER A 142 -3.69 0.60 20.48
N LEU A 143 -2.84 0.22 19.52
CA LEU A 143 -1.44 -0.19 19.76
C LEU A 143 -0.45 0.97 19.57
N TYR A 144 -0.91 2.14 19.11
CA TYR A 144 -0.09 3.32 18.83
C TYR A 144 -0.36 4.47 19.78
#